data_69cbc5fd934d4ef4ca646f8f30c03320
#
_entry.id   69cbc5fd934d4ef4ca646f8f30c03320
#
_cell.length_a   1.000
_cell.length_b   1.000
_cell.length_c   1.000
_cell.angle_alpha   90.00
_cell.angle_beta   90.00
_cell.angle_gamma   90.00
#
_symmetry.space_group_name_H-M   'P 1'
#
loop_
_entity.id
_entity.type
_entity.pdbx_description
1 polymer ?
#
loop_
_entity_poly.entity_id
_entity_poly.type
_entity_poly.pdbx_seq_one_letter_code
_entity_poly.pdbx_strand_id
1 'polypeptide(L)'
;MNIVIGRLSDAGQKKPSWGAMRKIQMEIVDEDPNGAWVDVDDLNDREKDGKVSNAVHYNRPEGYIILGQRFARQGYALIKGRKPAKNGRP
;
A
#
# COMPACT_ATOMS: atom_id res chain seq x y z
N MET A 1 -15.59 4.59 12.13
CA MET A 1 -14.42 3.68 12.27
C MET A 1 -13.35 4.08 11.28
N ASN A 2 -12.12 4.22 11.74
CA ASN A 2 -10.99 4.51 10.86
C ASN A 2 -10.48 3.21 10.21
N ILE A 3 -10.23 3.24 8.92
CA ILE A 3 -9.73 2.09 8.17
C ILE A 3 -8.48 2.50 7.39
N VAL A 4 -7.40 1.75 7.52
CA VAL A 4 -6.20 1.91 6.70
C VAL A 4 -5.95 0.59 5.98
N ILE A 5 -5.93 0.66 4.64
CA ILE A 5 -5.76 -0.51 3.79
C ILE A 5 -4.38 -0.47 3.11
N GLY A 6 -3.58 -1.51 3.31
CA GLY A 6 -2.42 -1.74 2.47
C GLY A 6 -2.89 -2.33 1.14
N ARG A 7 -2.80 -1.54 0.06
CA ARG A 7 -3.26 -2.02 -1.24
C ARG A 7 -2.42 -3.21 -1.69
N LEU A 8 -3.09 -4.23 -2.24
CA LEU A 8 -2.43 -5.39 -2.82
C LEU A 8 -1.31 -4.93 -3.77
N SER A 9 -0.14 -5.56 -3.68
CA SER A 9 1.02 -5.16 -4.46
C SER A 9 0.78 -5.33 -5.97
N ASP A 10 1.68 -4.79 -6.76
CA ASP A 10 1.62 -4.91 -8.22
C ASP A 10 2.24 -6.21 -8.76
N ALA A 11 2.69 -7.11 -7.88
CA ALA A 11 3.38 -8.35 -8.29
C ALA A 11 2.56 -9.23 -9.23
N GLY A 12 1.24 -9.28 -9.03
CA GLY A 12 0.33 -10.09 -9.84
C GLY A 12 -0.51 -9.30 -10.83
N GLN A 13 -0.14 -8.07 -11.15
CA GLN A 13 -1.00 -7.16 -11.92
C GLN A 13 -1.34 -7.63 -13.34
N LYS A 14 -0.60 -8.62 -13.87
CA LYS A 14 -0.93 -9.23 -15.17
C LYS A 14 -2.15 -10.14 -15.11
N LYS A 15 -2.57 -10.54 -13.91
CA LYS A 15 -3.75 -11.37 -13.71
C LYS A 15 -4.98 -10.47 -13.55
N PRO A 16 -6.07 -10.69 -14.32
CA PRO A 16 -7.26 -9.84 -14.24
C PRO A 16 -7.85 -9.74 -12.82
N SER A 17 -7.90 -10.86 -12.10
CA SER A 17 -8.43 -10.89 -10.73
C SER A 17 -7.59 -10.05 -9.75
N TRP A 18 -6.28 -10.00 -9.96
CA TRP A 18 -5.38 -9.20 -9.13
C TRP A 18 -5.64 -7.71 -9.30
N GLY A 19 -5.73 -7.26 -10.56
CA GLY A 19 -6.04 -5.86 -10.86
C GLY A 19 -7.42 -5.45 -10.36
N ALA A 20 -8.41 -6.35 -10.50
CA ALA A 20 -9.75 -6.10 -9.99
C ALA A 20 -9.77 -5.91 -8.48
N MET A 21 -9.02 -6.72 -7.74
CA MET A 21 -8.92 -6.59 -6.28
C MET A 21 -8.28 -5.26 -5.88
N ARG A 22 -7.21 -4.85 -6.55
CA ARG A 22 -6.58 -3.55 -6.29
C ARG A 22 -7.59 -2.40 -6.47
N LYS A 23 -8.37 -2.46 -7.54
CA LYS A 23 -9.39 -1.45 -7.83
C LYS A 23 -10.46 -1.41 -6.75
N ILE A 24 -10.95 -2.58 -6.31
CA ILE A 24 -11.96 -2.66 -5.25
C ILE A 24 -11.44 -2.05 -3.95
N GLN A 25 -10.19 -2.32 -3.59
CA GLN A 25 -9.58 -1.75 -2.39
C GLN A 25 -9.58 -0.21 -2.45
N MET A 26 -9.26 0.36 -3.61
CA MET A 26 -9.26 1.80 -3.78
C MET A 26 -10.67 2.40 -3.70
N GLU A 27 -11.66 1.71 -4.28
CA GLU A 27 -13.05 2.15 -4.21
C GLU A 27 -13.58 2.18 -2.78
N ILE A 28 -13.24 1.16 -1.98
CA ILE A 28 -13.64 1.12 -0.56
C ILE A 28 -13.10 2.33 0.18
N VAL A 29 -11.83 2.66 -0.02
CA VAL A 29 -11.19 3.79 0.64
C VAL A 29 -11.80 5.12 0.17
N ASP A 30 -12.02 5.26 -1.14
CA ASP A 30 -12.57 6.51 -1.70
C ASP A 30 -13.99 6.81 -1.21
N GLU A 31 -14.76 5.78 -0.93
CA GLU A 31 -16.14 5.93 -0.45
C GLU A 31 -16.23 6.17 1.06
N ASP A 32 -15.16 5.89 1.80
CA ASP A 32 -15.16 6.01 3.26
C ASP A 32 -14.45 7.30 3.68
N PRO A 33 -15.16 8.28 4.32
CA PRO A 33 -14.52 9.51 4.77
C PRO A 33 -13.44 9.27 5.83
N ASN A 34 -13.45 8.13 6.49
CA ASN A 34 -12.45 7.73 7.49
C ASN A 34 -11.49 6.66 6.94
N GLY A 35 -11.39 6.53 5.62
CA GLY A 35 -10.53 5.57 4.98
C GLY A 35 -9.23 6.18 4.48
N ALA A 36 -8.17 5.40 4.53
CA ALA A 36 -6.88 5.74 3.95
C ALA A 36 -6.24 4.47 3.40
N TRP A 37 -5.28 4.63 2.52
CA TRP A 37 -4.59 3.47 1.95
C TRP A 37 -3.09 3.70 1.94
N VAL A 38 -2.36 2.62 1.82
CA VAL A 38 -0.90 2.63 1.77
C VAL A 38 -0.45 1.98 0.47
N ASP A 39 0.37 2.70 -0.29
CA ASP A 39 1.00 2.17 -1.48
C ASP A 39 2.19 1.31 -1.09
N VAL A 40 2.28 0.12 -1.65
CA VAL A 40 3.35 -0.84 -1.36
C VAL A 40 4.12 -1.24 -2.62
N ASP A 41 3.78 -0.65 -3.76
CA ASP A 41 4.35 -1.07 -5.05
C ASP A 41 5.86 -0.84 -5.13
N ASP A 42 6.38 0.17 -4.44
CA ASP A 42 7.81 0.47 -4.41
C ASP A 42 8.59 -0.39 -3.41
N LEU A 43 7.92 -1.20 -2.62
CA LEU A 43 8.55 -1.99 -1.55
C LEU A 43 8.77 -3.44 -1.93
N ASN A 44 8.14 -3.91 -3.00
CA ASN A 44 8.18 -5.31 -3.40
C ASN A 44 9.15 -5.59 -4.55
N ASP A 45 9.93 -4.60 -4.96
CA ASP A 45 10.92 -4.79 -6.00
C ASP A 45 12.08 -5.63 -5.49
N ARG A 46 12.48 -6.61 -6.28
CA ARG A 46 13.61 -7.47 -5.95
C ARG A 46 14.66 -7.35 -7.03
N GLU A 47 15.88 -7.01 -6.62
CA GLU A 47 17.01 -7.00 -7.50
C GLU A 47 17.76 -8.33 -7.38
N LYS A 48 17.98 -8.98 -8.52
CA LYS A 48 18.76 -10.21 -8.60
C LYS A 48 19.57 -10.16 -9.88
N ASP A 49 20.89 -10.32 -9.75
CA ASP A 49 21.83 -10.32 -10.89
C ASP A 49 21.68 -9.05 -11.76
N GLY A 50 21.48 -7.89 -11.13
CA GLY A 50 21.33 -6.61 -11.80
C GLY A 50 19.97 -6.39 -12.44
N LYS A 51 19.03 -7.30 -12.26
CA LYS A 51 17.66 -7.17 -12.78
C LYS A 51 16.68 -6.94 -11.63
N VAL A 52 15.76 -6.00 -11.84
CA VAL A 52 14.69 -5.72 -10.88
C VAL A 52 13.44 -6.47 -11.31
N SER A 53 12.82 -7.20 -10.37
CA SER A 53 11.57 -7.91 -10.61
C SER A 53 10.63 -7.71 -9.43
N ASN A 54 9.34 -7.60 -9.71
CA ASN A 54 8.33 -7.50 -8.66
C ASN A 54 8.21 -8.83 -7.92
N ALA A 55 8.01 -8.75 -6.62
CA ALA A 55 7.84 -9.91 -5.75
C ALA A 55 6.56 -9.78 -4.94
N VAL A 56 6.04 -10.93 -4.51
CA VAL A 56 4.85 -10.96 -3.65
C VAL A 56 5.20 -10.47 -2.24
N HIS A 57 6.42 -10.77 -1.80
CA HIS A 57 6.90 -10.40 -0.49
C HIS A 57 8.07 -9.43 -0.62
N TYR A 58 8.16 -8.52 0.34
CA TYR A 58 9.25 -7.57 0.40
C TYR A 58 10.56 -8.32 0.68
N ASN A 59 11.57 -8.03 -0.09
CA ASN A 59 12.82 -8.77 -0.03
C ASN A 59 13.85 -8.18 0.91
N ARG A 60 13.54 -7.04 1.54
CA ARG A 60 14.45 -6.38 2.48
C ARG A 60 13.71 -6.00 3.75
N PRO A 61 14.38 -6.10 4.92
CA PRO A 61 13.77 -5.67 6.18
C PRO A 61 13.29 -4.22 6.14
N GLU A 62 13.99 -3.34 5.42
CA GLU A 62 13.62 -1.94 5.27
C GLU A 62 12.23 -1.77 4.65
N GLY A 63 11.84 -2.66 3.73
CA GLY A 63 10.50 -2.62 3.12
C GLY A 63 9.40 -2.76 4.15
N TYR A 64 9.55 -3.68 5.08
CA TYR A 64 8.57 -3.88 6.15
C TYR A 64 8.55 -2.71 7.13
N ILE A 65 9.72 -2.15 7.45
CA ILE A 65 9.81 -0.98 8.34
C ILE A 65 9.11 0.22 7.70
N ILE A 66 9.37 0.49 6.43
CA ILE A 66 8.75 1.59 5.69
C ILE A 66 7.24 1.38 5.62
N LEU A 67 6.79 0.15 5.35
CA LEU A 67 5.38 -0.19 5.33
C LEU A 67 4.71 0.14 6.66
N GLY A 68 5.30 -0.27 7.77
CA GLY A 68 4.80 0.04 9.10
C GLY A 68 4.71 1.54 9.37
N GLN A 69 5.72 2.29 8.95
CA GLN A 69 5.73 3.74 9.09
C GLN A 69 4.60 4.40 8.28
N ARG A 70 4.33 3.92 7.08
CA ARG A 70 3.24 4.42 6.23
C ARG A 70 1.88 4.14 6.86
N PHE A 71 1.67 2.93 7.38
CA PHE A 71 0.45 2.59 8.10
C PHE A 71 0.26 3.50 9.31
N ALA A 72 1.30 3.67 10.11
CA ALA A 72 1.24 4.50 11.31
C ALA A 72 0.90 5.95 10.97
N ARG A 73 1.50 6.48 9.91
CA ARG A 73 1.25 7.87 9.47
C ARG A 73 -0.19 8.06 9.03
N GLN A 74 -0.72 7.13 8.22
CA GLN A 74 -2.10 7.20 7.77
C GLN A 74 -3.08 7.05 8.93
N GLY A 75 -2.84 6.09 9.82
CA GLY A 75 -3.68 5.89 11.00
C GLY A 75 -3.65 7.07 11.93
N TYR A 76 -2.49 7.65 12.16
CA TYR A 76 -2.34 8.84 13.00
C TYR A 76 -3.13 10.03 12.42
N ALA A 77 -3.04 10.24 11.12
CA ALA A 77 -3.79 11.32 10.45
C ALA A 77 -5.29 11.16 10.68
N LEU A 78 -5.82 9.94 10.52
CA LEU A 78 -7.24 9.68 10.73
C LEU A 78 -7.64 9.89 12.18
N ILE A 79 -6.84 9.43 13.14
CA ILE A 79 -7.12 9.58 14.57
C ILE A 79 -7.16 11.06 14.95
N LYS A 80 -6.29 11.87 14.37
CA LYS A 80 -6.22 13.31 14.65
C LYS A 80 -7.20 14.15 13.81
N GLY A 81 -8.05 13.51 13.01
CA GLY A 81 -8.99 14.22 12.14
C GLY A 81 -8.31 14.99 11.02
N ARG A 82 -7.08 14.62 10.66
CA ARG A 82 -6.34 15.23 9.57
C ARG A 82 -6.58 14.47 8.27
N LYS A 83 -6.39 15.15 7.13
CA LYS A 83 -6.47 14.49 5.84
C LYS A 83 -5.25 13.59 5.65
N PRO A 84 -5.44 12.29 5.42
CA PRO A 84 -4.30 11.40 5.18
C PRO A 84 -3.59 11.71 3.87
N ALA A 85 -2.34 11.31 3.76
CA ALA A 85 -1.59 11.45 2.51
C ALA A 85 -2.26 10.63 1.41
N LYS A 86 -2.16 11.11 0.16
CA LYS A 86 -2.90 10.54 -0.95
C LYS A 86 -2.64 9.04 -1.16
N ASN A 87 -1.41 8.60 -0.98
CA ASN A 87 -1.03 7.20 -1.19
C ASN A 87 -0.23 6.61 -0.03
N GLY A 88 -0.19 7.29 1.10
CA GLY A 88 0.56 6.85 2.26
C GLY A 88 2.08 6.98 2.15
N ARG A 89 2.60 7.44 1.02
CA ARG A 89 4.03 7.72 0.88
C ARG A 89 4.38 9.07 1.49
N PRO A 90 5.64 9.26 1.90
CA PRO A 90 6.10 10.54 2.45
C PRO A 90 5.88 11.72 1.52
#